data_9500252129074a68483865022cc8d99f
#
_entry.id   9500252129074a68483865022cc8d99f
#
_cell.length_a   1.000
_cell.length_b   1.000
_cell.length_c   1.000
_cell.angle_alpha   90.00
_cell.angle_beta   90.00
_cell.angle_gamma   90.00
#
_symmetry.space_group_name_H-M   'P 1'
#
loop_
_entity.id
_entity.type
_entity.pdbx_description
1 polymer ?
#
loop_
_entity_poly.entity_id
_entity_poly.type
_entity_poly.pdbx_seq_one_letter_code
_entity_poly.pdbx_strand_id
1 'polypeptide(L)'
;VRISARTYAGQDGLVNIEREVAMSGPIHDKGVLILQSYLTALFADLAPLALNASVVFEQEYSGVEGDSASCAELYALLSSLSSTPLLQTIAVTGALNQHGEVLPVGGLNEKIEGWFDLCAEQGLDGSHGVLIPALNQRHLMLAPRVVDAVTAGRFHVYTAKHIAQGLALLTAQ
;
A
#
# COMPACT_ATOMS: atom_id res chain seq x y z
N VAL A 1 -2.48 -10.52 1.48
CA VAL A 1 -3.09 -10.26 0.14
C VAL A 1 -2.06 -9.54 -0.72
N ARG A 2 -1.97 -9.89 -1.99
CA ARG A 2 -1.17 -9.19 -3.00
C ARG A 2 -2.07 -8.25 -3.80
N ILE A 3 -1.61 -7.04 -4.00
CA ILE A 3 -2.26 -6.07 -4.86
C ILE A 3 -1.41 -5.92 -6.12
N SER A 4 -2.04 -5.98 -7.28
CA SER A 4 -1.39 -5.72 -8.56
C SER A 4 -2.05 -4.56 -9.29
N ALA A 5 -1.26 -3.85 -10.08
CA ALA A 5 -1.73 -2.77 -10.94
C ALA A 5 -1.17 -2.91 -12.34
N ARG A 6 -1.97 -2.52 -13.33
CA ARG A 6 -1.55 -2.43 -14.72
C ARG A 6 -1.96 -1.08 -15.30
N THR A 7 -1.10 -0.53 -16.12
CA THR A 7 -1.32 0.76 -16.78
C THR A 7 -1.08 0.60 -18.27
N TYR A 8 -1.90 1.27 -19.08
CA TYR A 8 -1.81 1.24 -20.54
C TYR A 8 -2.45 2.50 -21.13
N ALA A 9 -2.14 2.84 -22.36
CA ALA A 9 -2.70 4.01 -23.02
C ALA A 9 -4.22 3.85 -23.22
N GLY A 10 -4.98 4.90 -22.92
CA GLY A 10 -6.43 4.92 -23.06
C GLY A 10 -7.06 6.15 -22.41
N GLN A 11 -8.38 6.25 -22.45
CA GLN A 11 -9.11 7.42 -21.95
C GLN A 11 -10.14 7.11 -20.84
N ASP A 12 -10.19 5.86 -20.37
CA ASP A 12 -11.22 5.39 -19.44
C ASP A 12 -10.87 5.64 -17.97
N GLY A 13 -9.60 5.91 -17.66
CA GLY A 13 -9.13 6.18 -16.32
C GLY A 13 -8.86 4.93 -15.48
N LEU A 14 -9.04 5.06 -14.16
CA LEU A 14 -8.76 3.97 -13.20
C LEU A 14 -9.98 3.06 -13.05
N VAL A 15 -9.78 1.77 -13.28
CA VAL A 15 -10.74 0.69 -13.00
C VAL A 15 -10.35 -0.04 -11.73
N ASN A 16 -11.25 -0.06 -10.75
CA ASN A 16 -11.16 -0.92 -9.57
C ASN A 16 -11.95 -2.20 -9.85
N ILE A 17 -11.25 -3.31 -10.01
CA ILE A 17 -11.86 -4.59 -10.41
C ILE A 17 -12.84 -5.08 -9.35
N GLU A 18 -12.52 -4.95 -8.05
CA GLU A 18 -13.41 -5.37 -6.97
C GLU A 18 -14.75 -4.64 -7.01
N ARG A 19 -14.74 -3.34 -7.32
CA ARG A 19 -15.97 -2.56 -7.47
C ARG A 19 -16.80 -3.01 -8.68
N GLU A 20 -16.13 -3.25 -9.80
CA GLU A 20 -16.82 -3.66 -11.05
C GLU A 20 -17.53 -5.02 -10.91
N VAL A 21 -17.02 -5.90 -10.05
CA VAL A 21 -17.64 -7.20 -9.75
C VAL A 21 -18.43 -7.20 -8.43
N ALA A 22 -18.69 -6.01 -7.85
CA ALA A 22 -19.43 -5.83 -6.60
C ALA A 22 -18.85 -6.61 -5.40
N MET A 23 -17.52 -6.67 -5.32
CA MET A 23 -16.79 -7.30 -4.23
C MET A 23 -16.08 -6.27 -3.32
N SER A 24 -16.38 -4.97 -3.47
CA SER A 24 -15.84 -3.91 -2.63
C SER A 24 -16.93 -3.23 -1.82
N GLY A 25 -16.61 -2.84 -0.59
CA GLY A 25 -17.48 -2.03 0.25
C GLY A 25 -17.32 -0.53 0.02
N PRO A 26 -18.26 0.30 0.53
CA PRO A 26 -18.29 1.73 0.25
C PRO A 26 -17.09 2.51 0.78
N ILE A 27 -16.46 2.06 1.87
CA ILE A 27 -15.27 2.71 2.43
C ILE A 27 -14.05 2.44 1.52
N HIS A 28 -13.93 1.22 1.00
CA HIS A 28 -12.90 0.89 0.02
C HIS A 28 -13.07 1.71 -1.26
N ASP A 29 -14.28 1.79 -1.80
CA ASP A 29 -14.57 2.57 -3.02
C ASP A 29 -14.22 4.06 -2.83
N LYS A 30 -14.54 4.62 -1.67
CA LYS A 30 -14.15 5.99 -1.32
C LYS A 30 -12.63 6.15 -1.32
N GLY A 31 -11.90 5.18 -0.75
CA GLY A 31 -10.43 5.18 -0.76
C GLY A 31 -9.85 5.21 -2.17
N VAL A 32 -10.40 4.41 -3.08
CA VAL A 32 -9.98 4.39 -4.50
C VAL A 32 -10.26 5.72 -5.20
N LEU A 33 -11.40 6.36 -4.94
CA LEU A 33 -11.70 7.69 -5.50
C LEU A 33 -10.75 8.77 -5.00
N ILE A 34 -10.37 8.73 -3.72
CA ILE A 34 -9.39 9.66 -3.14
C ILE A 34 -8.01 9.45 -3.81
N LEU A 35 -7.57 8.20 -3.93
CA LEU A 35 -6.34 7.84 -4.61
C LEU A 35 -6.33 8.34 -6.06
N GLN A 36 -7.41 8.14 -6.78
CA GLN A 36 -7.55 8.60 -8.15
C GLN A 36 -7.47 10.13 -8.24
N SER A 37 -8.10 10.84 -7.31
CA SER A 37 -8.04 12.29 -7.23
C SER A 37 -6.61 12.80 -7.01
N TYR A 38 -5.89 12.19 -6.08
CA TYR A 38 -4.49 12.51 -5.83
C TYR A 38 -3.61 12.25 -7.05
N LEU A 39 -3.75 11.09 -7.67
CA LEU A 39 -2.97 10.70 -8.84
C LEU A 39 -3.22 11.65 -10.03
N THR A 40 -4.47 12.03 -10.27
CA THR A 40 -4.84 12.97 -11.32
C THR A 40 -4.20 14.35 -11.07
N ALA A 41 -4.26 14.83 -9.83
CA ALA A 41 -3.67 16.11 -9.47
C ALA A 41 -2.14 16.11 -9.58
N LEU A 42 -1.49 15.00 -9.22
CA LEU A 42 -0.04 14.85 -9.31
C LEU A 42 0.49 14.98 -10.74
N PHE A 43 -0.29 14.55 -11.73
CA PHE A 43 0.08 14.59 -13.14
C PHE A 43 -0.63 15.70 -13.94
N ALA A 44 -1.37 16.60 -13.28
CA ALA A 44 -2.17 17.63 -13.95
C ALA A 44 -1.36 18.54 -14.89
N ASP A 45 -0.10 18.81 -14.57
CA ASP A 45 0.80 19.67 -15.35
C ASP A 45 1.47 18.94 -16.53
N LEU A 46 1.32 17.63 -16.63
CA LEU A 46 2.02 16.81 -17.63
C LEU A 46 1.20 16.51 -18.88
N ALA A 47 0.14 17.25 -19.17
CA ALA A 47 -0.88 17.02 -20.19
C ALA A 47 -2.00 16.03 -19.75
N PRO A 48 -3.19 16.05 -20.38
CA PRO A 48 -4.23 15.11 -20.02
C PRO A 48 -3.70 13.69 -20.14
N LEU A 49 -3.65 12.99 -19.03
CA LEU A 49 -3.23 11.59 -19.00
C LEU A 49 -4.25 10.75 -19.76
N ALA A 50 -3.93 10.45 -21.02
CA ALA A 50 -4.62 9.44 -21.79
C ALA A 50 -4.17 8.05 -21.30
N LEU A 51 -4.56 7.70 -20.08
CA LEU A 51 -4.10 6.52 -19.38
C LEU A 51 -5.26 5.73 -18.82
N ASN A 52 -5.26 4.43 -19.12
CA ASN A 52 -6.07 3.46 -18.41
C ASN A 52 -5.21 2.76 -17.36
N ALA A 53 -5.81 2.47 -16.22
CA ALA A 53 -5.18 1.69 -15.16
C ALA A 53 -6.18 0.72 -14.55
N SER A 54 -5.72 -0.43 -14.11
CA SER A 54 -6.51 -1.37 -13.33
C SER A 54 -5.77 -1.77 -12.06
N VAL A 55 -6.51 -1.92 -10.97
CA VAL A 55 -6.02 -2.39 -9.67
C VAL A 55 -6.86 -3.58 -9.26
N VAL A 56 -6.20 -4.62 -8.76
CA VAL A 56 -6.87 -5.84 -8.28
C VAL A 56 -6.19 -6.39 -7.04
N PHE A 57 -7.01 -6.91 -6.13
CA PHE A 57 -6.57 -7.74 -5.00
C PHE A 57 -6.52 -9.19 -5.48
N GLU A 58 -5.33 -9.71 -5.70
CA GLU A 58 -5.16 -11.05 -6.26
C GLU A 58 -5.66 -12.12 -5.29
N GLN A 59 -6.45 -13.06 -5.81
CA GLN A 59 -7.00 -14.19 -5.05
C GLN A 59 -7.83 -13.79 -3.81
N GLU A 60 -8.47 -12.62 -3.86
CA GLU A 60 -9.43 -12.19 -2.84
C GLU A 60 -10.85 -12.41 -3.36
N TYR A 61 -11.59 -13.29 -2.72
CA TYR A 61 -12.94 -13.68 -3.12
C TYR A 61 -13.99 -13.47 -2.04
N SER A 62 -13.58 -13.02 -0.85
CA SER A 62 -14.48 -12.73 0.28
C SER A 62 -14.99 -11.30 0.29
N GLY A 63 -14.47 -10.45 -0.59
CA GLY A 63 -14.76 -9.03 -0.65
C GLY A 63 -13.74 -8.17 0.08
N VAL A 64 -13.60 -6.94 -0.34
CA VAL A 64 -12.66 -5.95 0.20
C VAL A 64 -13.44 -4.80 0.83
N GLU A 65 -13.11 -4.46 2.06
CA GLU A 65 -13.69 -3.32 2.78
C GLU A 65 -12.59 -2.52 3.48
N GLY A 66 -12.86 -1.23 3.70
CA GLY A 66 -11.92 -0.31 4.32
C GLY A 66 -10.96 0.34 3.33
N ASP A 67 -10.22 1.32 3.82
CA ASP A 67 -9.30 2.16 3.03
C ASP A 67 -7.83 1.95 3.41
N SER A 68 -7.53 0.97 4.25
CA SER A 68 -6.17 0.73 4.74
C SER A 68 -5.19 0.21 3.69
N ALA A 69 -5.67 -0.17 2.51
CA ALA A 69 -4.86 -0.60 1.38
C ALA A 69 -4.54 0.52 0.38
N SER A 70 -5.09 1.73 0.57
CA SER A 70 -4.96 2.82 -0.39
C SER A 70 -3.52 3.18 -0.73
N CYS A 71 -2.63 3.21 0.25
CA CYS A 71 -1.21 3.45 0.01
C CYS A 71 -0.57 2.36 -0.85
N ALA A 72 -0.86 1.08 -0.56
CA ALA A 72 -0.33 -0.04 -1.33
C ALA A 72 -0.84 -0.04 -2.78
N GLU A 73 -2.11 0.28 -2.99
CA GLU A 73 -2.70 0.43 -4.32
C GLU A 73 -2.02 1.55 -5.10
N LEU A 74 -1.80 2.71 -4.47
CA LEU A 74 -1.11 3.82 -5.11
C LEU A 74 0.33 3.48 -5.48
N TYR A 75 1.08 2.84 -4.59
CA TYR A 75 2.45 2.41 -4.88
C TYR A 75 2.50 1.42 -6.05
N ALA A 76 1.56 0.48 -6.11
CA ALA A 76 1.46 -0.45 -7.24
C ALA A 76 1.20 0.27 -8.56
N LEU A 77 0.31 1.28 -8.57
CA LEU A 77 0.05 2.11 -9.74
C LEU A 77 1.27 2.93 -10.16
N LEU A 78 1.95 3.58 -9.22
CA LEU A 78 3.16 4.37 -9.50
C LEU A 78 4.29 3.49 -10.03
N SER A 79 4.44 2.28 -9.48
CA SER A 79 5.40 1.28 -9.97
C SER A 79 5.13 0.90 -11.42
N SER A 80 3.86 0.63 -11.75
CA SER A 80 3.46 0.30 -13.13
C SER A 80 3.70 1.46 -14.08
N LEU A 81 3.33 2.69 -13.68
CA LEU A 81 3.50 3.90 -14.47
C LEU A 81 4.97 4.22 -14.78
N SER A 82 5.83 4.06 -13.77
CA SER A 82 7.26 4.39 -13.88
C SER A 82 8.11 3.23 -14.36
N SER A 83 7.54 2.04 -14.49
CA SER A 83 8.28 0.79 -14.75
C SER A 83 9.40 0.54 -13.72
N THR A 84 9.21 1.00 -12.49
CA THR A 84 10.16 0.86 -11.39
C THR A 84 9.65 -0.19 -10.42
N PRO A 85 10.37 -1.31 -10.22
CA PRO A 85 9.92 -2.36 -9.31
C PRO A 85 9.98 -1.90 -7.84
N LEU A 86 9.08 -2.46 -7.03
CA LEU A 86 9.01 -2.23 -5.59
C LEU A 86 9.65 -3.40 -4.84
N LEU A 87 10.25 -3.11 -3.69
CA LEU A 87 10.74 -4.14 -2.78
C LEU A 87 9.58 -5.02 -2.28
N GLN A 88 9.66 -6.32 -2.54
CA GLN A 88 8.60 -7.28 -2.19
C GLN A 88 8.72 -7.84 -0.76
N THR A 89 9.82 -7.54 -0.08
CA THR A 89 10.05 -7.92 1.32
C THR A 89 9.43 -6.95 2.33
N ILE A 90 8.87 -5.83 1.86
CA ILE A 90 8.24 -4.81 2.69
C ILE A 90 6.75 -4.79 2.41
N ALA A 91 5.94 -5.14 3.41
CA ALA A 91 4.49 -4.96 3.34
C ALA A 91 4.10 -3.51 3.63
N VAL A 92 2.96 -3.08 3.13
CA VAL A 92 2.47 -1.71 3.26
C VAL A 92 1.04 -1.70 3.78
N THR A 93 0.76 -0.84 4.74
CA THR A 93 -0.61 -0.48 5.13
C THR A 93 -0.70 1.02 5.38
N GLY A 94 -1.82 1.62 5.02
CA GLY A 94 -2.06 3.04 5.22
C GLY A 94 -3.23 3.53 4.39
N ALA A 95 -4.01 4.44 4.97
CA ALA A 95 -5.00 5.23 4.26
C ALA A 95 -4.37 6.50 3.70
N LEU A 96 -5.06 7.14 2.79
CA LEU A 96 -4.53 8.27 2.01
C LEU A 96 -5.58 9.38 1.94
N ASN A 97 -5.13 10.64 2.00
CA ASN A 97 -5.97 11.79 1.64
C ASN A 97 -5.61 12.33 0.23
N GLN A 98 -6.34 13.33 -0.22
CA GLN A 98 -6.15 13.94 -1.56
C GLN A 98 -4.80 14.65 -1.73
N HIS A 99 -4.07 14.90 -0.66
CA HIS A 99 -2.78 15.61 -0.66
C HIS A 99 -1.58 14.65 -0.59
N GLY A 100 -1.81 13.34 -0.60
CA GLY A 100 -0.75 12.34 -0.49
C GLY A 100 -0.26 12.11 0.94
N GLU A 101 -0.98 12.62 1.94
CA GLU A 101 -0.68 12.38 3.34
C GLU A 101 -1.14 10.98 3.74
N VAL A 102 -0.30 10.26 4.48
CA VAL A 102 -0.59 8.92 4.96
C VAL A 102 -1.35 9.00 6.28
N LEU A 103 -2.55 8.42 6.29
CA LEU A 103 -3.46 8.47 7.42
C LEU A 103 -3.40 7.18 8.25
N PRO A 104 -3.67 7.25 9.58
CA PRO A 104 -3.63 6.09 10.45
C PRO A 104 -4.73 5.06 10.10
N VAL A 105 -4.45 3.81 10.45
CA VAL A 105 -5.33 2.67 10.21
C VAL A 105 -5.57 1.88 11.50
N GLY A 106 -6.61 1.06 11.52
CA GLY A 106 -6.91 0.16 12.61
C GLY A 106 -6.27 -1.22 12.45
N GLY A 107 -6.24 -2.00 13.54
CA GLY A 107 -5.77 -3.39 13.54
C GLY A 107 -4.30 -3.57 13.18
N LEU A 108 -3.48 -2.56 13.48
CA LEU A 108 -2.11 -2.51 12.99
C LEU A 108 -1.20 -3.57 13.64
N ASN A 109 -1.34 -3.79 14.94
CA ASN A 109 -0.50 -4.77 15.63
C ASN A 109 -0.69 -6.18 15.07
N GLU A 110 -1.93 -6.59 14.86
CA GLU A 110 -2.28 -7.88 14.28
C GLU A 110 -1.79 -8.01 12.83
N LYS A 111 -1.87 -6.94 12.05
CA LYS A 111 -1.37 -6.91 10.67
C LYS A 111 0.15 -7.08 10.62
N ILE A 112 0.87 -6.38 11.48
CA ILE A 112 2.35 -6.47 11.55
C ILE A 112 2.76 -7.86 12.01
N GLU A 113 2.14 -8.39 13.06
CA GLU A 113 2.46 -9.71 13.60
C GLU A 113 2.17 -10.82 12.60
N GLY A 114 1.04 -10.75 11.89
CA GLY A 114 0.71 -11.72 10.85
C GLY A 114 1.70 -11.70 9.69
N TRP A 115 2.11 -10.53 9.25
CA TRP A 115 3.15 -10.41 8.21
C TRP A 115 4.51 -10.92 8.69
N PHE A 116 4.88 -10.54 9.92
CA PHE A 116 6.12 -11.02 10.53
C PHE A 116 6.17 -12.56 10.61
N ASP A 117 5.09 -13.19 11.08
CA ASP A 117 5.03 -14.65 11.19
C ASP A 117 5.20 -15.32 9.82
N LEU A 118 4.58 -14.78 8.78
CA LEU A 118 4.74 -15.28 7.41
C LEU A 118 6.19 -15.13 6.92
N CYS A 119 6.83 -14.01 7.18
CA CYS A 119 8.24 -13.79 6.84
C CYS A 119 9.16 -14.74 7.63
N ALA A 120 8.88 -14.95 8.90
CA ALA A 120 9.66 -15.83 9.76
C ALA A 120 9.61 -17.29 9.30
N GLU A 121 8.46 -17.76 8.81
CA GLU A 121 8.32 -19.10 8.23
C GLU A 121 9.19 -19.29 6.98
N GLN A 122 9.38 -18.23 6.21
CA GLN A 122 10.22 -18.25 5.00
C GLN A 122 11.71 -18.01 5.28
N GLY A 123 12.03 -17.59 6.49
CA GLY A 123 13.38 -17.21 6.92
C GLY A 123 13.66 -15.73 6.78
N LEU A 124 13.95 -15.08 7.90
CA LEU A 124 14.30 -13.66 7.95
C LEU A 124 15.77 -13.46 7.55
N ASP A 125 16.00 -12.64 6.53
CA ASP A 125 17.33 -12.31 6.00
C ASP A 125 17.77 -10.86 6.31
N GLY A 126 16.97 -10.11 7.09
CA GLY A 126 17.22 -8.72 7.42
C GLY A 126 16.64 -7.71 6.43
N SER A 127 16.05 -8.15 5.33
CA SER A 127 15.39 -7.28 4.35
C SER A 127 13.90 -7.07 4.62
N HIS A 128 13.29 -7.94 5.43
CA HIS A 128 11.86 -7.92 5.68
C HIS A 128 11.44 -6.79 6.60
N GLY A 129 10.30 -6.21 6.29
CA GLY A 129 9.75 -5.12 7.10
C GLY A 129 8.32 -4.78 6.74
N VAL A 130 7.83 -3.73 7.38
CA VAL A 130 6.50 -3.17 7.14
C VAL A 130 6.59 -1.65 7.13
N LEU A 131 5.88 -1.04 6.17
CA LEU A 131 5.72 0.42 6.08
C LEU A 131 4.33 0.78 6.62
N ILE A 132 4.29 1.62 7.63
CA ILE A 132 3.07 2.01 8.34
C ILE A 132 2.92 3.53 8.38
N PRO A 133 1.70 4.05 8.65
CA PRO A 133 1.53 5.47 8.90
C PRO A 133 2.31 5.93 10.13
N ALA A 134 3.01 7.06 10.02
CA ALA A 134 3.78 7.62 11.14
C ALA A 134 2.90 7.89 12.37
N LEU A 135 1.66 8.30 12.18
CA LEU A 135 0.70 8.56 13.26
C LEU A 135 0.32 7.30 14.05
N ASN A 136 0.50 6.11 13.49
CA ASN A 136 0.26 4.85 14.20
C ASN A 136 1.42 4.41 15.10
N GLN A 137 2.60 5.00 14.97
CA GLN A 137 3.79 4.59 15.74
C GLN A 137 3.54 4.56 17.25
N ARG A 138 2.83 5.55 17.76
CA ARG A 138 2.50 5.67 19.19
C ARG A 138 1.54 4.58 19.70
N HIS A 139 0.88 3.85 18.82
CA HIS A 139 -0.09 2.81 19.16
C HIS A 139 0.48 1.40 19.02
N LEU A 140 1.78 1.27 18.71
CA LEU A 140 2.41 -0.03 18.56
C LEU A 140 2.54 -0.75 19.91
N MET A 141 2.00 -1.95 19.97
CA MET A 141 2.12 -2.90 21.08
C MET A 141 2.38 -4.29 20.51
N LEU A 142 3.56 -4.44 19.93
CA LEU A 142 3.94 -5.67 19.22
C LEU A 142 4.34 -6.78 20.19
N ALA A 143 4.06 -8.02 19.82
CA ALA A 143 4.46 -9.19 20.56
C ALA A 143 5.99 -9.26 20.73
N PRO A 144 6.50 -9.84 21.85
CA PRO A 144 7.94 -9.91 22.12
C PRO A 144 8.76 -10.50 20.98
N ARG A 145 8.27 -11.51 20.28
CA ARG A 145 8.96 -12.13 19.14
C ARG A 145 9.26 -11.13 18.01
N VAL A 146 8.35 -10.19 17.77
CA VAL A 146 8.53 -9.14 16.76
C VAL A 146 9.53 -8.10 17.26
N VAL A 147 9.36 -7.64 18.50
CA VAL A 147 10.27 -6.66 19.14
C VAL A 147 11.70 -7.19 19.15
N ASP A 148 11.91 -8.45 19.51
CA ASP A 148 13.22 -9.09 19.54
C ASP A 148 13.86 -9.13 18.13
N ALA A 149 13.09 -9.45 17.11
CA ALA A 149 13.57 -9.46 15.73
C ALA A 149 13.93 -8.05 15.22
N VAL A 150 13.14 -7.04 15.58
CA VAL A 150 13.44 -5.63 15.25
C VAL A 150 14.71 -5.17 15.96
N THR A 151 14.85 -5.47 17.24
CA THR A 151 16.06 -5.13 18.02
C THR A 151 17.30 -5.80 17.45
N ALA A 152 17.18 -7.03 16.95
CA ALA A 152 18.28 -7.78 16.33
C ALA A 152 18.54 -7.39 14.86
N GLY A 153 17.79 -6.44 14.30
CA GLY A 153 17.94 -6.00 12.90
C GLY A 153 17.48 -7.01 11.85
N ARG A 154 16.68 -8.01 12.26
CA ARG A 154 16.15 -9.04 11.34
C ARG A 154 14.81 -8.69 10.71
N PHE A 155 14.11 -7.73 11.29
CA PHE A 155 12.82 -7.20 10.81
C PHE A 155 12.77 -5.70 11.07
N HIS A 156 12.08 -4.96 10.22
CA HIS A 156 12.07 -3.50 10.29
C HIS A 156 10.64 -2.94 10.24
N VAL A 157 10.39 -1.90 11.04
CA VAL A 157 9.14 -1.13 10.99
C VAL A 157 9.51 0.28 10.51
N TYR A 158 9.05 0.60 9.32
CA TYR A 158 9.24 1.90 8.70
C TYR A 158 7.97 2.75 8.83
N THR A 159 8.13 4.05 8.94
CA THR A 159 7.01 4.99 9.02
C THR A 159 7.06 6.01 7.90
N ALA A 160 5.89 6.45 7.44
CA ALA A 160 5.77 7.53 6.47
C ALA A 160 4.64 8.48 6.87
N LYS A 161 4.86 9.76 6.62
CA LYS A 161 3.85 10.84 6.74
C LYS A 161 3.25 11.17 5.38
N HIS A 162 4.00 10.98 4.32
CA HIS A 162 3.62 11.27 2.95
C HIS A 162 4.03 10.12 2.02
N ILE A 163 3.27 9.94 0.94
CA ILE A 163 3.51 8.91 -0.08
C ILE A 163 4.94 8.95 -0.64
N ALA A 164 5.50 10.13 -0.84
CA ALA A 164 6.84 10.29 -1.39
C ALA A 164 7.92 9.58 -0.55
N GLN A 165 7.77 9.60 0.78
CA GLN A 165 8.72 8.94 1.69
C GLN A 165 8.71 7.41 1.53
N GLY A 166 7.51 6.85 1.42
CA GLY A 166 7.35 5.41 1.21
C GLY A 166 7.81 4.98 -0.19
N LEU A 167 7.59 5.79 -1.20
CA LEU A 167 8.03 5.49 -2.55
C LEU A 167 9.57 5.40 -2.63
N ALA A 168 10.28 6.34 -2.00
CA ALA A 168 11.73 6.31 -1.92
C ALA A 168 12.26 5.02 -1.24
N LEU A 169 11.62 4.62 -0.13
CA LEU A 169 11.95 3.38 0.56
C LEU A 169 11.72 2.14 -0.33
N LEU A 170 10.54 2.05 -0.94
CA LEU A 170 10.11 0.85 -1.67
C LEU A 170 10.82 0.67 -3.01
N THR A 171 11.37 1.72 -3.59
CA THR A 171 12.15 1.67 -4.83
C THR A 171 13.64 1.49 -4.60
N ALA A 172 14.09 1.47 -3.35
CA ALA A 172 15.50 1.32 -2.95
C ALA A 172 16.44 2.35 -3.60
N GLN A 173 15.96 3.59 -3.77
CA GLN A 173 16.74 4.70 -4.32
C GLN A 173 17.26 5.62 -3.21
#